data_c02d0f258da89b097f8d60899efbe057
#
_entry.id   c02d0f258da89b097f8d60899efbe057
#
_cell.length_a   1.000
_cell.length_b   1.000
_cell.length_c   1.000
_cell.angle_alpha   90.00
_cell.angle_beta   90.00
_cell.angle_gamma   90.00
#
_symmetry.space_group_name_H-M   'P 1'
#
loop_
_entity.id
_entity.type
_entity.pdbx_description
1 polymer ?
#
loop_
_entity_poly.entity_id
_entity_poly.type
_entity_poly.pdbx_seq_one_letter_code
_entity_poly.pdbx_strand_id
1 'polypeptide(L)'
;MLVTRVAQRLSSTAVFEAMIRPTPALAASLLLGCALAATAADLTPGATATTPLTLDYLGALDRAQQQSPKLAAARAAADGRALQAEALRGLGGPSVSVGAAVARYRLGTSIDPGALLPSSSGLLGNSPLAAGLASAASRLPSFEVEQSGTRSGASVSAVWPLYTGGAIQGAQGLAAARRQEAEADWLAAGDDLDALLTERYFSAQLAAIAAGLRAQAARTAGEHDHAAARMLQEGVIAPVDRLQASTALRDAQRQASAAQSDAELAAVALARTVGAGQPVRPSTPLFVLTQPVEPLAHFFDLAMAHHPGLAKVAAKRTQAEQLHAAQQGLRGPQVLALASSQLRDRPNWAAGVAVSWTLWSSIDRDQLSRATLKDIEQADLTDAQARSDIQLLVERQWRAVDNARRQFMAFDAHLAEGDELLRLRRAGLREGTSTALALIDAETRQAQRRTERAQIAYQYTQALAGLLHASGQPRDITRYLARPDAVFIKPTDAPAP
;
A
#
# COMPACT_ATOMS: atom_id res chain seq x y z
N MET A 1 35.62 21.41 -18.36
CA MET A 1 36.07 20.00 -18.26
C MET A 1 36.99 19.76 -17.06
N LEU A 2 36.84 20.50 -15.96
CA LEU A 2 37.68 20.37 -14.74
C LEU A 2 36.85 20.32 -13.44
N VAL A 3 35.54 20.37 -13.50
CA VAL A 3 34.65 20.39 -12.32
C VAL A 3 34.02 19.00 -12.04
N THR A 4 34.16 18.04 -12.95
CA THR A 4 33.53 16.71 -12.85
C THR A 4 34.43 15.63 -12.21
N ARG A 5 35.66 16.00 -11.74
CA ARG A 5 36.60 15.02 -11.15
C ARG A 5 36.81 15.14 -9.63
N VAL A 6 36.17 16.07 -8.95
CA VAL A 6 36.27 16.21 -7.48
C VAL A 6 35.12 15.58 -6.72
N ALA A 7 33.98 15.32 -7.35
CA ALA A 7 32.82 14.72 -6.72
C ALA A 7 32.86 13.17 -6.58
N GLN A 8 33.89 12.51 -7.09
CA GLN A 8 33.98 11.04 -7.14
C GLN A 8 34.97 10.41 -6.13
N ARG A 9 35.47 11.19 -5.17
CA ARG A 9 36.41 10.68 -4.14
C ARG A 9 35.97 10.81 -2.69
N LEU A 10 34.69 11.02 -2.41
CA LEU A 10 34.16 11.06 -1.04
C LEU A 10 33.01 10.05 -0.77
N SER A 11 32.94 8.96 -1.54
CA SER A 11 32.13 7.80 -1.19
C SER A 11 33.03 6.63 -0.77
N SER A 12 33.81 6.83 0.28
CA SER A 12 34.54 5.75 0.95
C SER A 12 33.73 5.25 2.14
N THR A 13 32.79 4.39 1.88
CA THR A 13 32.08 3.51 2.85
C THR A 13 32.98 2.41 3.40
N ALA A 14 34.30 2.54 3.28
CA ALA A 14 35.27 1.51 3.68
C ALA A 14 35.85 1.68 5.10
N VAL A 15 35.46 2.73 5.84
CA VAL A 15 35.99 2.95 7.21
C VAL A 15 35.02 2.47 8.29
N PHE A 16 33.77 2.16 7.98
CA PHE A 16 32.79 1.70 8.97
C PHE A 16 32.66 0.18 9.08
N GLU A 17 33.24 -0.59 8.15
CA GLU A 17 33.20 -2.07 8.17
C GLU A 17 34.36 -2.74 8.94
N ALA A 18 35.35 -1.98 9.39
CA ALA A 18 36.52 -2.55 10.06
C ALA A 18 36.41 -2.66 11.58
N MET A 19 35.27 -2.25 12.19
CA MET A 19 35.11 -2.23 13.66
C MET A 19 34.14 -3.26 14.24
N ILE A 20 33.53 -4.10 13.44
CA ILE A 20 32.66 -5.19 13.92
C ILE A 20 33.04 -6.50 13.21
N ARG A 21 34.22 -7.04 13.51
CA ARG A 21 34.50 -8.46 13.29
C ARG A 21 34.54 -9.14 14.65
N PRO A 22 33.57 -9.97 15.02
CA PRO A 22 33.73 -10.87 16.18
C PRO A 22 34.77 -11.93 15.85
N THR A 23 35.75 -12.08 16.74
CA THR A 23 36.76 -13.15 16.71
C THR A 23 36.07 -14.51 16.67
N PRO A 24 36.53 -15.49 15.87
CA PRO A 24 35.92 -16.80 15.75
C PRO A 24 36.45 -17.77 16.85
N ALA A 25 36.16 -17.49 18.10
CA ALA A 25 36.61 -18.36 19.21
C ALA A 25 35.49 -18.77 20.19
N LEU A 26 34.22 -18.54 19.91
CA LEU A 26 33.08 -18.92 20.78
C LEU A 26 31.89 -19.53 20.05
N ALA A 27 32.05 -20.05 18.82
CA ALA A 27 30.98 -20.72 18.06
C ALA A 27 31.15 -22.25 17.94
N ALA A 28 31.90 -22.89 18.81
CA ALA A 28 32.20 -24.34 18.73
C ALA A 28 31.58 -25.20 19.85
N SER A 29 30.52 -24.77 20.53
CA SER A 29 29.95 -25.56 21.62
C SER A 29 28.42 -25.62 21.68
N LEU A 30 27.70 -25.60 20.51
CA LEU A 30 26.24 -25.80 20.54
C LEU A 30 25.69 -26.51 19.28
N LEU A 31 26.45 -27.49 18.76
CA LEU A 31 25.98 -28.40 17.71
C LEU A 31 26.21 -29.85 18.13
N LEU A 32 25.65 -30.27 19.27
CA LEU A 32 25.52 -31.67 19.59
C LEU A 32 24.17 -31.92 20.27
N GLY A 33 23.25 -32.51 19.51
CA GLY A 33 22.03 -33.06 20.09
C GLY A 33 20.73 -32.73 19.37
N CYS A 34 20.54 -33.19 18.12
CA CYS A 34 19.21 -33.58 17.60
C CYS A 34 19.40 -34.45 16.35
N ALA A 35 19.89 -35.67 16.54
CA ALA A 35 19.63 -36.75 15.59
C ALA A 35 18.20 -37.24 15.83
N LEU A 36 17.19 -36.59 15.22
CA LEU A 36 15.85 -37.15 15.13
C LEU A 36 15.77 -37.99 13.85
N ALA A 37 15.46 -39.26 14.08
CA ALA A 37 15.14 -40.25 13.07
C ALA A 37 14.14 -39.68 12.04
N ALA A 38 14.59 -39.53 10.81
CA ALA A 38 13.71 -39.33 9.66
C ALA A 38 13.04 -40.67 9.36
N THR A 39 11.88 -40.93 9.99
CA THR A 39 10.94 -41.91 9.45
C THR A 39 10.41 -41.31 8.15
N ALA A 40 10.75 -41.91 7.03
CA ALA A 40 10.14 -41.68 5.75
C ALA A 40 8.65 -42.01 5.88
N ALA A 41 7.83 -40.98 6.17
CA ALA A 41 6.41 -41.08 5.98
C ALA A 41 6.14 -41.02 4.48
N ASP A 42 5.63 -42.12 3.97
CA ASP A 42 5.12 -42.29 2.62
C ASP A 42 4.14 -41.13 2.32
N LEU A 43 4.59 -40.11 1.62
CA LEU A 43 3.76 -39.06 1.07
C LEU A 43 3.06 -39.60 -0.18
N THR A 44 2.11 -40.51 0.01
CA THR A 44 1.04 -40.65 -0.96
C THR A 44 0.24 -39.35 -0.92
N PRO A 45 0.11 -38.60 -2.02
CA PRO A 45 -0.83 -37.51 -2.08
C PRO A 45 -2.23 -38.09 -2.14
N GLY A 46 -2.77 -38.47 -0.98
CA GLY A 46 -4.20 -38.63 -0.82
C GLY A 46 -4.80 -37.26 -1.10
N ALA A 47 -5.30 -37.04 -2.31
CA ALA A 47 -6.21 -35.95 -2.62
C ALA A 47 -7.47 -36.17 -1.78
N THR A 48 -7.44 -35.81 -0.52
CA THR A 48 -8.66 -35.58 0.26
C THR A 48 -9.39 -34.50 -0.50
N ALA A 49 -10.50 -34.87 -1.16
CA ALA A 49 -11.43 -33.93 -1.75
C ALA A 49 -11.88 -32.99 -0.62
N THR A 50 -11.15 -31.86 -0.45
CA THR A 50 -11.48 -30.86 0.55
C THR A 50 -12.81 -30.25 0.13
N THR A 51 -13.84 -30.49 0.93
CA THR A 51 -15.18 -29.92 0.71
C THR A 51 -15.04 -28.39 0.60
N PRO A 52 -15.50 -27.76 -0.47
CA PRO A 52 -15.35 -26.32 -0.64
C PRO A 52 -16.03 -25.57 0.51
N LEU A 53 -15.36 -24.57 1.03
CA LEU A 53 -15.89 -23.70 2.08
C LEU A 53 -16.96 -22.79 1.48
N THR A 54 -18.20 -22.91 1.95
CA THR A 54 -19.28 -22.02 1.52
C THR A 54 -19.25 -20.76 2.40
N LEU A 55 -19.12 -19.59 1.80
CA LEU A 55 -19.14 -18.29 2.49
C LEU A 55 -20.17 -17.37 1.85
N ASP A 56 -20.91 -16.67 2.69
CA ASP A 56 -21.66 -15.48 2.28
C ASP A 56 -20.73 -14.28 2.13
N TYR A 57 -21.23 -13.21 1.55
CA TYR A 57 -20.41 -12.03 1.28
C TYR A 57 -19.88 -11.38 2.57
N LEU A 58 -20.71 -11.29 3.63
CA LEU A 58 -20.30 -10.71 4.92
C LEU A 58 -19.22 -11.54 5.59
N GLY A 59 -19.40 -12.86 5.65
CA GLY A 59 -18.39 -13.76 6.23
C GLY A 59 -17.07 -13.74 5.44
N ALA A 60 -17.14 -13.56 4.11
CA ALA A 60 -15.96 -13.39 3.28
C ALA A 60 -15.26 -12.06 3.57
N LEU A 61 -16.01 -10.97 3.79
CA LEU A 61 -15.49 -9.65 4.11
C LEU A 61 -14.74 -9.65 5.46
N ASP A 62 -15.38 -10.17 6.51
CA ASP A 62 -14.77 -10.23 7.84
C ASP A 62 -13.49 -11.07 7.83
N ARG A 63 -13.52 -12.20 7.14
CA ARG A 63 -12.35 -13.08 7.05
C ARG A 63 -11.21 -12.45 6.26
N ALA A 64 -11.49 -11.80 5.13
CA ALA A 64 -10.49 -11.10 4.33
C ALA A 64 -9.78 -10.01 5.14
N GLN A 65 -10.53 -9.23 5.92
CA GLN A 65 -9.96 -8.18 6.77
C GLN A 65 -9.08 -8.71 7.89
N GLN A 66 -9.48 -9.82 8.52
CA GLN A 66 -8.71 -10.44 9.60
C GLN A 66 -7.42 -11.11 9.10
N GLN A 67 -7.41 -11.63 7.88
CA GLN A 67 -6.34 -12.48 7.37
C GLN A 67 -5.49 -11.84 6.26
N SER A 68 -5.77 -10.59 5.88
CA SER A 68 -5.01 -9.91 4.81
C SER A 68 -3.62 -9.47 5.28
N PRO A 69 -2.52 -10.03 4.73
CA PRO A 69 -1.18 -9.56 5.03
C PRO A 69 -0.94 -8.11 4.55
N LYS A 70 -1.57 -7.70 3.45
CA LYS A 70 -1.48 -6.31 2.93
C LYS A 70 -2.05 -5.31 3.93
N LEU A 71 -3.24 -5.61 4.49
CA LEU A 71 -3.87 -4.75 5.49
C LEU A 71 -3.07 -4.73 6.81
N ALA A 72 -2.57 -5.89 7.26
CA ALA A 72 -1.72 -5.98 8.44
C ALA A 72 -0.41 -5.19 8.27
N ALA A 73 0.21 -5.25 7.09
CA ALA A 73 1.41 -4.46 6.79
C ALA A 73 1.12 -2.94 6.79
N ALA A 74 0.01 -2.51 6.20
CA ALA A 74 -0.41 -1.10 6.22
C ALA A 74 -0.68 -0.61 7.65
N ARG A 75 -1.33 -1.43 8.49
CA ARG A 75 -1.54 -1.12 9.90
C ARG A 75 -0.21 -1.01 10.67
N ALA A 76 0.69 -1.95 10.49
CA ALA A 76 2.01 -1.91 11.13
C ALA A 76 2.80 -0.65 10.72
N ALA A 77 2.68 -0.20 9.47
CA ALA A 77 3.27 1.06 9.01
C ALA A 77 2.65 2.28 9.71
N ALA A 78 1.32 2.32 9.87
CA ALA A 78 0.61 3.39 10.58
C ALA A 78 1.00 3.41 12.07
N ASP A 79 1.02 2.25 12.74
CA ASP A 79 1.45 2.11 14.13
C ASP A 79 2.92 2.55 14.30
N GLY A 80 3.80 2.19 13.38
CA GLY A 80 5.19 2.63 13.37
C GLY A 80 5.34 4.16 13.27
N ARG A 81 4.53 4.83 12.44
CA ARG A 81 4.50 6.30 12.37
C ARG A 81 3.90 6.94 13.61
N ALA A 82 2.90 6.30 14.22
CA ALA A 82 2.34 6.77 15.48
C ALA A 82 3.38 6.74 16.60
N LEU A 83 4.12 5.64 16.75
CA LEU A 83 5.22 5.51 17.71
C LEU A 83 6.35 6.52 17.45
N GLN A 84 6.70 6.77 16.18
CA GLN A 84 7.68 7.81 15.81
C GLN A 84 7.22 9.21 16.22
N ALA A 85 5.95 9.55 15.96
CA ALA A 85 5.39 10.83 16.36
C ALA A 85 5.35 10.99 17.88
N GLU A 86 5.05 9.92 18.62
CA GLU A 86 5.05 9.91 20.08
C GLU A 86 6.45 10.06 20.64
N ALA A 87 7.44 9.34 20.12
CA ALA A 87 8.84 9.47 20.52
C ALA A 87 9.37 10.90 20.34
N LEU A 88 8.94 11.60 19.28
CA LEU A 88 9.36 12.97 18.99
C LEU A 88 8.64 14.03 19.85
N ARG A 89 7.58 13.69 20.62
CA ARG A 89 6.94 14.62 21.56
C ARG A 89 7.91 15.13 22.61
N GLY A 90 8.87 14.28 23.00
CA GLY A 90 9.91 14.64 23.98
C GLY A 90 11.09 15.45 23.39
N LEU A 91 11.10 15.78 22.10
CA LEU A 91 12.25 16.40 21.42
C LEU A 91 12.70 17.73 22.03
N GLY A 92 11.78 18.49 22.64
CA GLY A 92 12.07 19.73 23.36
C GLY A 92 12.51 19.54 24.82
N GLY A 93 12.60 18.30 25.32
CA GLY A 93 13.04 18.00 26.67
C GLY A 93 14.56 17.92 26.82
N PRO A 94 15.05 17.81 28.09
CA PRO A 94 16.47 17.64 28.35
C PRO A 94 16.94 16.25 27.92
N SER A 95 18.11 16.19 27.26
CA SER A 95 18.82 14.95 26.99
C SER A 95 20.04 14.81 27.92
N VAL A 96 20.18 13.64 28.54
CA VAL A 96 21.33 13.34 29.40
C VAL A 96 22.11 12.19 28.77
N SER A 97 23.40 12.38 28.61
CA SER A 97 24.30 11.38 28.06
C SER A 97 25.50 11.14 28.96
N VAL A 98 25.96 9.89 28.99
CA VAL A 98 27.19 9.49 29.67
C VAL A 98 28.18 9.07 28.60
N GLY A 99 29.39 9.64 28.64
CA GLY A 99 30.46 9.31 27.72
C GLY A 99 31.73 8.96 28.48
N ALA A 100 32.47 7.98 27.95
CA ALA A 100 33.83 7.69 28.41
C ALA A 100 34.77 7.80 27.20
N ALA A 101 35.91 8.45 27.38
CA ALA A 101 36.91 8.60 26.33
C ALA A 101 38.31 8.32 26.87
N VAL A 102 39.14 7.67 26.06
CA VAL A 102 40.56 7.55 26.25
C VAL A 102 41.22 8.18 25.02
N ALA A 103 42.02 9.22 25.27
CA ALA A 103 42.74 9.94 24.20
C ALA A 103 44.22 10.05 24.55
N ARG A 104 45.07 9.73 23.58
CA ARG A 104 46.48 10.04 23.62
C ARG A 104 46.71 11.36 22.88
N TYR A 105 47.29 12.31 23.52
CA TYR A 105 47.54 13.64 22.93
C TYR A 105 49.01 14.02 22.98
N ARG A 106 49.44 14.83 22.04
CA ARG A 106 50.72 15.50 21.97
C ARG A 106 50.44 16.95 21.51
N LEU A 107 50.60 17.89 22.41
CA LEU A 107 50.44 19.30 22.15
C LEU A 107 51.84 19.95 22.21
N GLY A 108 52.23 20.55 21.13
CA GLY A 108 53.45 21.38 21.03
C GLY A 108 53.05 22.82 20.89
N THR A 109 53.56 23.68 21.74
CA THR A 109 53.42 25.14 21.61
C THR A 109 54.82 25.74 21.70
N SER A 110 55.26 26.44 20.66
CA SER A 110 56.48 27.25 20.67
C SER A 110 56.14 28.63 21.21
N ILE A 111 56.76 29.01 22.32
CA ILE A 111 56.68 30.37 22.84
C ILE A 111 57.91 31.09 22.39
N ASP A 112 57.75 32.08 21.50
CA ASP A 112 58.80 33.00 21.08
C ASP A 112 58.72 34.23 21.97
N PRO A 113 59.69 34.42 22.88
CA PRO A 113 59.74 35.62 23.75
C PRO A 113 59.81 36.95 22.99
N GLY A 114 60.32 36.91 21.76
CA GLY A 114 60.32 38.10 20.87
C GLY A 114 58.94 38.52 20.42
N ALA A 115 58.02 37.57 20.23
CA ALA A 115 56.62 37.82 19.83
C ALA A 115 55.73 38.34 20.99
N LEU A 116 56.13 38.14 22.23
CA LEU A 116 55.41 38.64 23.42
C LEU A 116 55.68 40.12 23.73
N LEU A 117 56.71 40.70 23.13
CA LEU A 117 56.95 42.15 23.24
C LEU A 117 55.96 42.87 22.31
N PRO A 118 55.06 43.75 22.86
CA PRO A 118 54.23 44.58 22.02
C PRO A 118 55.15 45.30 21.05
N SER A 119 54.83 45.27 19.75
CA SER A 119 55.48 46.01 18.71
C SER A 119 55.57 47.45 19.19
N SER A 120 56.80 47.83 19.59
CA SER A 120 57.13 49.05 20.39
C SER A 120 56.93 50.34 19.65
N SER A 121 56.29 50.34 18.48
CA SER A 121 55.93 51.50 17.69
C SER A 121 54.90 52.45 18.34
N GLY A 122 54.27 52.01 19.44
CA GLY A 122 53.21 52.80 20.09
C GLY A 122 53.61 53.55 21.37
N LEU A 123 54.57 53.05 22.17
CA LEU A 123 54.88 53.61 23.48
C LEU A 123 56.32 54.10 23.68
N LEU A 124 57.29 53.51 23.01
CA LEU A 124 58.67 53.83 23.16
C LEU A 124 59.38 54.45 21.89
N GLY A 125 58.62 54.52 20.80
CA GLY A 125 59.13 55.06 19.52
C GLY A 125 60.44 54.41 19.03
N ASN A 126 61.15 55.01 18.13
CA ASN A 126 62.46 54.56 17.62
C ASN A 126 63.63 54.85 18.59
N SER A 127 63.47 54.69 19.90
CA SER A 127 64.52 54.94 20.86
C SER A 127 65.56 53.81 20.84
N PRO A 128 66.82 54.14 21.09
CA PRO A 128 67.93 53.16 21.17
C PRO A 128 67.65 52.04 22.24
N LEU A 129 66.90 52.43 23.26
CA LEU A 129 66.48 51.50 24.30
C LEU A 129 65.52 50.45 23.81
N ALA A 130 64.56 50.84 22.95
CA ALA A 130 63.57 49.87 22.34
C ALA A 130 64.30 48.92 21.38
N ALA A 131 65.27 49.43 20.59
CA ALA A 131 66.14 48.62 19.74
C ALA A 131 67.00 47.64 20.54
N GLY A 132 67.53 48.08 21.70
CA GLY A 132 68.29 47.24 22.61
C GLY A 132 67.47 46.12 23.26
N LEU A 133 66.23 46.37 23.70
CA LEU A 133 65.33 45.41 24.26
C LEU A 133 64.86 44.40 23.22
N ALA A 134 64.58 44.86 22.00
CA ALA A 134 64.18 43.95 20.90
C ALA A 134 65.32 43.01 20.49
N SER A 135 66.59 43.54 20.43
CA SER A 135 67.80 42.76 20.14
C SER A 135 68.16 41.78 21.28
N ALA A 136 67.89 42.13 22.52
CA ALA A 136 68.09 41.25 23.66
C ALA A 136 66.99 40.10 23.69
N ALA A 137 65.77 40.44 23.38
CA ALA A 137 64.68 39.46 23.34
C ALA A 137 64.76 38.44 22.18
N SER A 138 65.29 38.91 21.02
CA SER A 138 65.53 38.00 19.89
C SER A 138 66.73 37.05 20.10
N ARG A 139 67.57 37.28 21.12
CA ARG A 139 68.64 36.35 21.54
C ARG A 139 68.20 35.33 22.55
N LEU A 140 66.99 35.45 23.09
CA LEU A 140 66.45 34.43 23.98
C LEU A 140 65.97 33.19 23.15
N PRO A 141 66.36 31.98 23.56
CA PRO A 141 65.88 30.77 22.86
C PRO A 141 64.37 30.67 22.92
N SER A 142 63.78 30.32 21.81
CA SER A 142 62.34 29.89 21.81
C SER A 142 62.18 28.69 22.70
N PHE A 143 61.18 28.73 23.55
CA PHE A 143 60.85 27.60 24.43
C PHE A 143 59.76 26.77 23.75
N GLU A 144 60.08 25.54 23.40
CA GLU A 144 59.11 24.56 22.92
C GLU A 144 58.54 23.80 24.12
N VAL A 145 57.30 24.06 24.43
CA VAL A 145 56.61 23.34 25.48
C VAL A 145 55.85 22.19 24.81
N GLU A 146 56.34 20.99 24.94
CA GLU A 146 55.70 19.79 24.49
C GLU A 146 55.00 19.08 25.67
N GLN A 147 53.70 18.93 25.58
CA GLN A 147 52.94 18.15 26.54
C GLN A 147 52.33 16.96 25.83
N SER A 148 52.74 15.77 26.23
CA SER A 148 52.14 14.51 25.74
C SER A 148 51.62 13.69 26.89
N GLY A 149 50.58 12.94 26.64
CA GLY A 149 50.03 12.07 27.67
C GLY A 149 48.84 11.26 27.18
N THR A 150 48.42 10.31 27.99
CA THR A 150 47.18 9.60 27.81
C THR A 150 46.18 10.11 28.85
N ARG A 151 45.03 10.57 28.40
CA ARG A 151 43.97 11.06 29.27
C ARG A 151 42.76 10.10 29.13
N SER A 152 42.31 9.54 30.21
CA SER A 152 41.05 8.79 30.29
C SER A 152 40.09 9.53 31.19
N GLY A 153 38.83 9.49 30.89
CA GLY A 153 37.79 10.10 31.73
C GLY A 153 36.42 9.74 31.28
N ALA A 154 35.50 9.65 32.22
CA ALA A 154 34.08 9.57 31.97
C ALA A 154 33.42 10.91 32.35
N SER A 155 32.38 11.27 31.62
CA SER A 155 31.62 12.51 31.85
C SER A 155 30.12 12.27 31.66
N VAL A 156 29.33 13.01 32.42
CA VAL A 156 27.88 13.14 32.19
C VAL A 156 27.66 14.52 31.57
N SER A 157 26.89 14.58 30.50
CA SER A 157 26.47 15.83 29.87
C SER A 157 24.96 15.87 29.71
N ALA A 158 24.39 17.07 29.93
CA ALA A 158 22.98 17.34 29.71
C ALA A 158 22.84 18.51 28.72
N VAL A 159 21.95 18.37 27.77
CA VAL A 159 21.59 19.42 26.81
C VAL A 159 20.08 19.57 26.81
N TRP A 160 19.60 20.80 26.98
CA TRP A 160 18.19 21.12 26.95
C TRP A 160 17.93 22.31 26.02
N PRO A 161 17.23 22.11 24.87
CA PRO A 161 16.84 23.20 24.01
C PRO A 161 15.70 24.01 24.66
N LEU A 162 16.03 25.21 25.15
CA LEU A 162 15.05 26.10 25.77
C LEU A 162 14.23 26.86 24.73
N TYR A 163 14.86 27.23 23.62
CA TYR A 163 14.21 27.94 22.53
C TYR A 163 14.89 27.60 21.18
N THR A 164 14.11 27.24 20.18
CA THR A 164 14.58 26.85 18.85
C THR A 164 13.86 27.60 17.73
N GLY A 165 13.21 28.74 18.05
CA GLY A 165 12.46 29.52 17.05
C GLY A 165 11.26 28.83 16.44
N GLY A 166 10.79 27.70 17.00
CA GLY A 166 9.70 26.91 16.42
C GLY A 166 10.18 25.67 15.63
N ALA A 167 11.49 25.45 15.48
CA ALA A 167 12.00 24.32 14.70
C ALA A 167 11.59 22.96 15.31
N ILE A 168 11.61 22.82 16.63
CA ILE A 168 11.17 21.59 17.32
C ILE A 168 9.67 21.37 17.12
N GLN A 169 8.85 22.40 17.28
CA GLN A 169 7.41 22.35 17.09
C GLN A 169 7.06 21.96 15.65
N GLY A 170 7.76 22.53 14.65
CA GLY A 170 7.61 22.15 13.27
C GLY A 170 8.01 20.69 13.00
N ALA A 171 9.11 20.20 13.62
CA ALA A 171 9.51 18.79 13.51
C ALA A 171 8.48 17.83 14.15
N GLN A 172 7.92 18.19 15.29
CA GLN A 172 6.84 17.44 15.95
C GLN A 172 5.56 17.46 15.11
N GLY A 173 5.19 18.62 14.54
CA GLY A 173 4.06 18.78 13.65
C GLY A 173 4.23 17.95 12.35
N LEU A 174 5.43 17.91 11.78
CA LEU A 174 5.76 17.08 10.63
C LEU A 174 5.59 15.58 10.94
N ALA A 175 6.04 15.14 12.11
CA ALA A 175 5.87 13.75 12.52
C ALA A 175 4.39 13.39 12.74
N ALA A 176 3.60 14.31 13.33
CA ALA A 176 2.16 14.15 13.50
C ALA A 176 1.43 14.08 12.15
N ALA A 177 1.79 14.93 11.18
CA ALA A 177 1.22 14.91 9.83
C ALA A 177 1.60 13.64 9.04
N ARG A 178 2.82 13.10 9.22
CA ARG A 178 3.22 11.79 8.66
C ARG A 178 2.44 10.63 9.26
N ARG A 179 2.08 10.72 10.54
CA ARG A 179 1.17 9.76 11.17
C ARG A 179 -0.20 9.80 10.49
N GLN A 180 -0.78 11.01 10.30
CA GLN A 180 -2.07 11.17 9.61
C GLN A 180 -2.05 10.62 8.18
N GLU A 181 -0.96 10.84 7.43
CA GLU A 181 -0.79 10.24 6.10
C GLU A 181 -0.83 8.72 6.16
N ALA A 182 -0.10 8.10 7.09
CA ALA A 182 -0.06 6.64 7.22
C ALA A 182 -1.40 6.05 7.70
N GLU A 183 -2.15 6.77 8.53
CA GLU A 183 -3.53 6.41 8.91
C GLU A 183 -4.47 6.44 7.69
N ALA A 184 -4.36 7.47 6.84
CA ALA A 184 -5.11 7.55 5.58
C ALA A 184 -4.73 6.42 4.59
N ASP A 185 -3.45 6.06 4.51
CA ASP A 185 -2.97 4.94 3.69
C ASP A 185 -3.50 3.58 4.21
N TRP A 186 -3.59 3.41 5.52
CA TRP A 186 -4.18 2.19 6.10
C TRP A 186 -5.68 2.10 5.81
N LEU A 187 -6.44 3.21 5.92
CA LEU A 187 -7.86 3.24 5.54
C LEU A 187 -8.04 2.93 4.05
N ALA A 188 -7.24 3.56 3.18
CA ALA A 188 -7.26 3.28 1.74
C ALA A 188 -6.96 1.80 1.43
N ALA A 189 -5.99 1.19 2.13
CA ALA A 189 -5.70 -0.22 1.96
C ALA A 189 -6.86 -1.15 2.39
N GLY A 190 -7.65 -0.73 3.37
CA GLY A 190 -8.90 -1.39 3.76
C GLY A 190 -9.97 -1.30 2.69
N ASP A 191 -10.21 -0.10 2.17
CA ASP A 191 -11.18 0.15 1.11
C ASP A 191 -10.81 -0.59 -0.20
N ASP A 192 -9.52 -0.61 -0.55
CA ASP A 192 -9.00 -1.38 -1.69
C ASP A 192 -9.23 -2.89 -1.51
N LEU A 193 -9.04 -3.41 -0.29
CA LEU A 193 -9.27 -4.82 0.01
C LEU A 193 -10.75 -5.18 -0.13
N ASP A 194 -11.64 -4.33 0.39
CA ASP A 194 -13.07 -4.52 0.32
C ASP A 194 -13.56 -4.47 -1.15
N ALA A 195 -13.03 -3.56 -1.97
CA ALA A 195 -13.32 -3.49 -3.40
C ALA A 195 -12.79 -4.74 -4.15
N LEU A 196 -11.56 -5.16 -3.89
CA LEU A 196 -10.97 -6.36 -4.48
C LEU A 196 -11.75 -7.62 -4.10
N LEU A 197 -12.17 -7.73 -2.83
CA LEU A 197 -13.00 -8.86 -2.39
C LEU A 197 -14.33 -8.88 -3.12
N THR A 198 -14.99 -7.72 -3.27
CA THR A 198 -16.25 -7.62 -4.01
C THR A 198 -16.09 -8.12 -5.44
N GLU A 199 -15.04 -7.67 -6.12
CA GLU A 199 -14.71 -8.12 -7.47
C GLU A 199 -14.51 -9.64 -7.52
N ARG A 200 -13.67 -10.20 -6.66
CA ARG A 200 -13.35 -11.63 -6.65
C ARG A 200 -14.53 -12.50 -6.26
N TYR A 201 -15.34 -12.05 -5.30
CA TYR A 201 -16.51 -12.77 -4.83
C TYR A 201 -17.58 -12.90 -5.92
N PHE A 202 -17.94 -11.79 -6.54
CA PHE A 202 -18.98 -11.80 -7.58
C PHE A 202 -18.46 -12.29 -8.93
N SER A 203 -17.14 -12.19 -9.20
CA SER A 203 -16.51 -12.87 -10.35
C SER A 203 -16.59 -14.41 -10.21
N ALA A 204 -16.32 -14.94 -9.01
CA ALA A 204 -16.45 -16.35 -8.74
C ALA A 204 -17.93 -16.82 -8.87
N GLN A 205 -18.87 -15.98 -8.46
CA GLN A 205 -20.30 -16.25 -8.63
C GLN A 205 -20.71 -16.29 -10.11
N LEU A 206 -20.25 -15.32 -10.92
CA LEU A 206 -20.50 -15.29 -12.35
C LEU A 206 -19.91 -16.53 -13.05
N ALA A 207 -18.64 -16.87 -12.73
CA ALA A 207 -17.97 -18.02 -13.32
C ALA A 207 -18.68 -19.33 -12.98
N ALA A 208 -19.17 -19.48 -11.74
CA ALA A 208 -19.98 -20.66 -11.33
C ALA A 208 -21.32 -20.75 -12.11
N ILE A 209 -22.01 -19.62 -12.32
CA ILE A 209 -23.23 -19.56 -13.13
C ILE A 209 -22.92 -19.97 -14.59
N ALA A 210 -21.86 -19.41 -15.18
CA ALA A 210 -21.47 -19.72 -16.55
C ALA A 210 -21.10 -21.20 -16.71
N ALA A 211 -20.32 -21.76 -15.80
CA ALA A 211 -19.98 -23.18 -15.80
C ALA A 211 -21.22 -24.08 -15.71
N GLY A 212 -22.17 -23.76 -14.83
CA GLY A 212 -23.43 -24.49 -14.71
C GLY A 212 -24.24 -24.48 -15.99
N LEU A 213 -24.42 -23.32 -16.62
CA LEU A 213 -25.16 -23.16 -17.89
C LEU A 213 -24.47 -23.88 -19.05
N ARG A 214 -23.15 -23.82 -19.16
CA ARG A 214 -22.39 -24.53 -20.19
C ARG A 214 -22.41 -26.05 -19.99
N ALA A 215 -22.32 -26.51 -18.74
CA ALA A 215 -22.45 -27.94 -18.43
C ALA A 215 -23.84 -28.46 -18.77
N GLN A 216 -24.92 -27.70 -18.52
CA GLN A 216 -26.25 -28.05 -18.92
C GLN A 216 -26.40 -28.11 -20.45
N ALA A 217 -25.89 -27.12 -21.18
CA ALA A 217 -25.90 -27.12 -22.64
C ALA A 217 -25.17 -28.34 -23.22
N ALA A 218 -24.03 -28.74 -22.63
CA ALA A 218 -23.31 -29.93 -23.05
C ALA A 218 -24.10 -31.22 -22.80
N ARG A 219 -24.82 -31.34 -21.67
CA ARG A 219 -25.71 -32.49 -21.40
C ARG A 219 -26.82 -32.58 -22.44
N THR A 220 -27.52 -31.46 -22.70
CA THR A 220 -28.61 -31.42 -23.70
C THR A 220 -28.12 -31.73 -25.10
N ALA A 221 -26.93 -31.20 -25.50
CA ALA A 221 -26.30 -31.55 -26.77
C ALA A 221 -25.98 -33.06 -26.87
N GLY A 222 -25.60 -33.70 -25.73
CA GLY A 222 -25.40 -35.16 -25.67
C GLY A 222 -26.68 -35.95 -25.87
N GLU A 223 -27.80 -35.52 -25.31
CA GLU A 223 -29.10 -36.11 -25.49
C GLU A 223 -29.53 -36.05 -26.99
N HIS A 224 -29.32 -34.89 -27.62
CA HIS A 224 -29.61 -34.70 -29.04
C HIS A 224 -28.71 -35.56 -29.93
N ASP A 225 -27.41 -35.65 -29.64
CA ASP A 225 -26.48 -36.50 -30.37
C ASP A 225 -26.87 -37.98 -30.30
N HIS A 226 -27.27 -38.44 -29.10
CA HIS A 226 -27.73 -39.79 -28.90
C HIS A 226 -29.03 -40.08 -29.67
N ALA A 227 -29.98 -39.13 -29.67
CA ALA A 227 -31.21 -39.22 -30.47
C ALA A 227 -30.93 -39.25 -31.96
N ALA A 228 -30.06 -38.38 -32.45
CA ALA A 228 -29.65 -38.35 -33.86
C ALA A 228 -28.96 -39.64 -34.29
N ALA A 229 -28.15 -40.28 -33.44
CA ALA A 229 -27.55 -41.57 -33.72
C ALA A 229 -28.58 -42.68 -33.97
N ARG A 230 -29.64 -42.71 -33.13
CA ARG A 230 -30.76 -43.68 -33.31
C ARG A 230 -31.56 -43.41 -34.56
N MET A 231 -31.90 -42.13 -34.86
CA MET A 231 -32.63 -41.73 -36.06
C MET A 231 -31.85 -42.06 -37.34
N LEU A 232 -30.51 -41.98 -37.35
CA LEU A 232 -29.71 -42.42 -38.47
C LEU A 232 -29.77 -43.93 -38.65
N GLN A 233 -29.72 -44.73 -37.60
CA GLN A 233 -29.83 -46.19 -37.67
C GLN A 233 -31.18 -46.63 -38.24
N GLU A 234 -32.26 -45.90 -37.95
CA GLU A 234 -33.61 -46.10 -38.44
C GLU A 234 -33.82 -45.48 -39.82
N GLY A 235 -32.82 -44.82 -40.44
CA GLY A 235 -32.92 -44.21 -41.74
C GLY A 235 -33.74 -42.94 -41.83
N VAL A 236 -34.07 -42.33 -40.68
CA VAL A 236 -34.95 -41.13 -40.55
C VAL A 236 -34.23 -39.84 -40.90
N ILE A 237 -32.90 -39.78 -40.68
CA ILE A 237 -32.05 -38.57 -40.94
C ILE A 237 -30.87 -38.91 -41.80
N ALA A 238 -30.32 -37.88 -42.47
CA ALA A 238 -29.13 -38.02 -43.27
C ALA A 238 -27.82 -38.13 -42.43
N PRO A 239 -26.75 -38.75 -42.92
CA PRO A 239 -25.45 -38.79 -42.23
C PRO A 239 -24.88 -37.43 -41.87
N VAL A 240 -25.18 -36.38 -42.67
CA VAL A 240 -24.76 -35.01 -42.43
C VAL A 240 -25.40 -34.43 -41.15
N ASP A 241 -26.68 -34.74 -40.90
CA ASP A 241 -27.37 -34.26 -39.69
C ASP A 241 -26.77 -34.89 -38.42
N ARG A 242 -26.41 -36.19 -38.49
CA ARG A 242 -25.72 -36.89 -37.41
C ARG A 242 -24.33 -36.29 -37.17
N LEU A 243 -23.58 -35.92 -38.22
CA LEU A 243 -22.28 -35.29 -38.07
C LEU A 243 -22.38 -33.92 -37.46
N GLN A 244 -23.41 -33.12 -37.81
CA GLN A 244 -23.68 -31.81 -37.22
C GLN A 244 -24.00 -31.94 -35.72
N ALA A 245 -24.84 -32.92 -35.30
CA ALA A 245 -25.14 -33.14 -33.90
C ALA A 245 -23.88 -33.51 -33.08
N SER A 246 -23.04 -34.40 -33.62
CA SER A 246 -21.78 -34.79 -32.96
C SER A 246 -20.77 -33.61 -32.83
N THR A 247 -20.73 -32.72 -33.84
CA THR A 247 -19.89 -31.54 -33.80
C THR A 247 -20.39 -30.55 -32.76
N ALA A 248 -21.71 -30.30 -32.69
CA ALA A 248 -22.31 -29.47 -31.69
C ALA A 248 -22.05 -29.98 -30.25
N LEU A 249 -22.12 -31.29 -30.03
CA LEU A 249 -21.76 -31.92 -28.76
C LEU A 249 -20.30 -31.64 -28.36
N ARG A 250 -19.35 -31.86 -29.27
CA ARG A 250 -17.90 -31.63 -29.02
C ARG A 250 -17.62 -30.17 -28.70
N ASP A 251 -18.29 -29.23 -29.39
CA ASP A 251 -18.17 -27.81 -29.13
C ASP A 251 -18.75 -27.43 -27.78
N ALA A 252 -19.92 -27.96 -27.42
CA ALA A 252 -20.53 -27.73 -26.10
C ALA A 252 -19.67 -28.30 -24.97
N GLN A 253 -19.10 -29.49 -25.13
CA GLN A 253 -18.18 -30.12 -24.17
C GLN A 253 -16.91 -29.28 -23.98
N ARG A 254 -16.31 -28.81 -25.07
CA ARG A 254 -15.13 -27.93 -25.00
C ARG A 254 -15.44 -26.62 -24.24
N GLN A 255 -16.58 -25.99 -24.53
CA GLN A 255 -17.02 -24.78 -23.84
C GLN A 255 -17.31 -25.02 -22.35
N ALA A 256 -17.92 -26.15 -22.01
CA ALA A 256 -18.18 -26.53 -20.62
C ALA A 256 -16.89 -26.77 -19.84
N SER A 257 -15.92 -27.46 -20.42
CA SER A 257 -14.59 -27.67 -19.81
C SER A 257 -13.86 -26.37 -19.57
N ALA A 258 -13.86 -25.44 -20.54
CA ALA A 258 -13.23 -24.13 -20.38
C ALA A 258 -13.91 -23.33 -19.24
N ALA A 259 -15.25 -23.25 -19.23
CA ALA A 259 -15.99 -22.53 -18.19
C ALA A 259 -15.80 -23.14 -16.79
N GLN A 260 -15.66 -24.47 -16.70
CA GLN A 260 -15.35 -25.14 -15.45
C GLN A 260 -13.97 -24.75 -14.92
N SER A 261 -12.94 -24.74 -15.80
CA SER A 261 -11.59 -24.29 -15.43
C SER A 261 -11.57 -22.84 -14.97
N ASP A 262 -12.33 -21.95 -15.63
CA ASP A 262 -12.47 -20.55 -15.23
C ASP A 262 -13.13 -20.41 -13.86
N ALA A 263 -14.15 -21.21 -13.56
CA ALA A 263 -14.82 -21.22 -12.26
C ALA A 263 -13.89 -21.72 -11.14
N GLU A 264 -13.10 -22.75 -11.39
CA GLU A 264 -12.09 -23.25 -10.45
C GLU A 264 -11.02 -22.21 -10.16
N LEU A 265 -10.52 -21.53 -11.19
CA LEU A 265 -9.55 -20.44 -11.02
C LEU A 265 -10.13 -19.27 -10.21
N ALA A 266 -11.36 -18.88 -10.49
CA ALA A 266 -12.05 -17.82 -9.76
C ALA A 266 -12.27 -18.20 -8.27
N ALA A 267 -12.64 -19.46 -7.99
CA ALA A 267 -12.77 -19.98 -6.62
C ALA A 267 -11.43 -19.97 -5.87
N VAL A 268 -10.32 -20.32 -6.52
CA VAL A 268 -8.98 -20.24 -5.94
C VAL A 268 -8.56 -18.78 -5.70
N ALA A 269 -8.87 -17.87 -6.62
CA ALA A 269 -8.57 -16.45 -6.47
C ALA A 269 -9.32 -15.84 -5.27
N LEU A 270 -10.61 -16.20 -5.10
CA LEU A 270 -11.40 -15.81 -3.95
C LEU A 270 -10.82 -16.41 -2.65
N ALA A 271 -10.49 -17.71 -2.65
CA ALA A 271 -9.89 -18.39 -1.50
C ALA A 271 -8.62 -17.70 -1.01
N ARG A 272 -7.74 -17.28 -1.92
CA ARG A 272 -6.53 -16.52 -1.58
C ARG A 272 -6.85 -15.15 -0.99
N THR A 273 -7.89 -14.48 -1.49
CA THR A 273 -8.29 -13.15 -0.99
C THR A 273 -8.83 -13.23 0.44
N VAL A 274 -9.59 -14.29 0.77
CA VAL A 274 -10.14 -14.51 2.12
C VAL A 274 -9.19 -15.31 3.04
N GLY A 275 -7.98 -15.62 2.59
CA GLY A 275 -7.01 -16.39 3.37
C GLY A 275 -7.47 -17.85 3.66
N ALA A 276 -8.28 -18.45 2.79
CA ALA A 276 -8.71 -19.84 2.95
C ALA A 276 -7.70 -20.80 2.32
N GLY A 277 -7.41 -21.91 3.03
CA GLY A 277 -6.55 -22.97 2.53
C GLY A 277 -7.21 -23.94 1.54
N GLN A 278 -8.50 -23.75 1.27
CA GLN A 278 -9.34 -24.58 0.41
C GLN A 278 -10.19 -23.71 -0.51
N PRO A 279 -10.67 -24.22 -1.67
CA PRO A 279 -11.54 -23.47 -2.57
C PRO A 279 -12.79 -22.93 -1.85
N VAL A 280 -13.16 -21.69 -2.17
CA VAL A 280 -14.32 -21.02 -1.57
C VAL A 280 -15.45 -20.96 -2.60
N ARG A 281 -16.63 -21.39 -2.18
CA ARG A 281 -17.88 -21.27 -2.94
C ARG A 281 -18.68 -20.09 -2.41
N PRO A 282 -18.93 -19.04 -3.21
CA PRO A 282 -19.75 -17.92 -2.80
C PRO A 282 -21.22 -18.32 -2.74
N SER A 283 -21.94 -17.94 -1.66
CA SER A 283 -23.36 -18.24 -1.49
C SER A 283 -24.29 -17.05 -1.77
N THR A 284 -23.80 -15.81 -1.61
CA THR A 284 -24.57 -14.61 -1.95
C THR A 284 -24.65 -14.45 -3.47
N PRO A 285 -25.85 -14.45 -4.07
CA PRO A 285 -26.01 -14.40 -5.52
C PRO A 285 -25.67 -12.99 -6.07
N LEU A 286 -25.45 -12.91 -7.40
CA LEU A 286 -25.43 -11.64 -8.12
C LEU A 286 -26.80 -10.95 -7.97
N PHE A 287 -26.77 -9.61 -7.91
CA PHE A 287 -27.99 -8.81 -7.75
C PHE A 287 -27.98 -7.55 -8.61
N VAL A 288 -29.17 -7.07 -8.91
CA VAL A 288 -29.42 -5.78 -9.56
C VAL A 288 -30.60 -5.11 -8.86
N LEU A 289 -30.51 -3.83 -8.55
CA LEU A 289 -31.63 -3.06 -8.03
C LEU A 289 -32.56 -2.63 -9.17
N THR A 290 -33.86 -2.74 -8.95
CA THR A 290 -34.84 -2.26 -9.95
C THR A 290 -35.03 -0.74 -9.90
N GLN A 291 -34.90 -0.15 -8.71
CA GLN A 291 -34.94 1.29 -8.51
C GLN A 291 -33.54 1.91 -8.67
N PRO A 292 -33.45 3.17 -9.14
CA PRO A 292 -32.20 3.90 -9.16
C PRO A 292 -31.56 3.99 -7.77
N VAL A 293 -30.24 4.10 -7.74
CA VAL A 293 -29.51 4.48 -6.53
C VAL A 293 -29.73 5.98 -6.24
N GLU A 294 -29.24 6.45 -5.10
CA GLU A 294 -29.34 7.83 -4.66
C GLU A 294 -28.79 8.81 -5.74
N PRO A 295 -29.20 10.10 -5.71
CA PRO A 295 -28.73 11.10 -6.68
C PRO A 295 -27.20 11.28 -6.63
N LEU A 296 -26.60 11.67 -7.75
CA LEU A 296 -25.16 11.89 -7.90
C LEU A 296 -24.58 12.82 -6.82
N ALA A 297 -25.32 13.88 -6.45
CA ALA A 297 -24.89 14.83 -5.43
C ALA A 297 -24.61 14.16 -4.07
N HIS A 298 -25.41 13.17 -3.69
CA HIS A 298 -25.21 12.41 -2.45
C HIS A 298 -23.83 11.72 -2.44
N PHE A 299 -23.43 11.09 -3.54
CA PHE A 299 -22.13 10.42 -3.63
C PHE A 299 -20.96 11.40 -3.72
N PHE A 300 -21.18 12.59 -4.28
CA PHE A 300 -20.18 13.67 -4.24
C PHE A 300 -19.93 14.14 -2.81
N ASP A 301 -20.98 14.36 -2.04
CA ASP A 301 -20.85 14.79 -0.64
C ASP A 301 -20.13 13.74 0.20
N LEU A 302 -20.49 12.46 0.02
CA LEU A 302 -19.81 11.34 0.69
C LEU A 302 -18.34 11.27 0.30
N ALA A 303 -18.00 11.36 -0.98
CA ALA A 303 -16.62 11.30 -1.45
C ALA A 303 -15.78 12.45 -0.89
N MET A 304 -16.31 13.68 -0.87
CA MET A 304 -15.60 14.83 -0.31
C MET A 304 -15.39 14.73 1.21
N ALA A 305 -16.29 14.04 1.91
CA ALA A 305 -16.19 13.86 3.37
C ALA A 305 -15.33 12.66 3.79
N HIS A 306 -15.35 11.56 3.03
CA HIS A 306 -14.85 10.26 3.52
C HIS A 306 -13.74 9.63 2.68
N HIS A 307 -13.46 10.15 1.47
CA HIS A 307 -12.47 9.51 0.59
C HIS A 307 -11.05 9.60 1.18
N PRO A 308 -10.36 8.46 1.46
CA PRO A 308 -9.07 8.45 2.16
C PRO A 308 -7.96 9.16 1.36
N GLY A 309 -8.07 9.21 0.04
CA GLY A 309 -7.15 9.96 -0.82
C GLY A 309 -7.12 11.46 -0.51
N LEU A 310 -8.25 12.08 -0.16
CA LEU A 310 -8.30 13.49 0.24
C LEU A 310 -7.66 13.71 1.63
N ALA A 311 -7.90 12.80 2.56
CA ALA A 311 -7.23 12.83 3.88
C ALA A 311 -5.70 12.72 3.73
N LYS A 312 -5.22 11.88 2.82
CA LYS A 312 -3.79 11.76 2.50
C LYS A 312 -3.20 13.05 1.93
N VAL A 313 -3.88 13.69 0.97
CA VAL A 313 -3.40 14.96 0.38
C VAL A 313 -3.41 16.07 1.42
N ALA A 314 -4.43 16.16 2.27
CA ALA A 314 -4.49 17.11 3.39
C ALA A 314 -3.32 16.90 4.38
N ALA A 315 -2.99 15.65 4.72
CA ALA A 315 -1.84 15.32 5.55
C ALA A 315 -0.51 15.74 4.90
N LYS A 316 -0.35 15.56 3.59
CA LYS A 316 0.84 16.03 2.83
C LYS A 316 0.95 17.54 2.82
N ARG A 317 -0.15 18.25 2.66
CA ARG A 317 -0.17 19.72 2.79
C ARG A 317 0.33 20.17 4.16
N THR A 318 -0.21 19.56 5.22
CA THR A 318 0.23 19.82 6.60
C THR A 318 1.73 19.52 6.78
N GLN A 319 2.26 18.45 6.18
CA GLN A 319 3.70 18.15 6.22
C GLN A 319 4.52 19.28 5.59
N ALA A 320 4.13 19.81 4.44
CA ALA A 320 4.80 20.92 3.78
C ALA A 320 4.77 22.19 4.65
N GLU A 321 3.63 22.51 5.25
CA GLU A 321 3.47 23.64 6.19
C GLU A 321 4.37 23.50 7.41
N GLN A 322 4.41 22.31 8.04
CA GLN A 322 5.24 22.06 9.22
C GLN A 322 6.74 22.06 8.88
N LEU A 323 7.13 21.58 7.71
CA LEU A 323 8.50 21.65 7.22
C LEU A 323 8.92 23.10 7.01
N HIS A 324 8.06 23.93 6.39
CA HIS A 324 8.29 25.36 6.24
C HIS A 324 8.46 26.05 7.60
N ALA A 325 7.56 25.79 8.56
CA ALA A 325 7.63 26.33 9.91
C ALA A 325 8.93 25.92 10.63
N ALA A 326 9.35 24.64 10.51
CA ALA A 326 10.62 24.17 11.08
C ALA A 326 11.82 24.91 10.49
N GLN A 327 11.85 25.12 9.17
CA GLN A 327 12.93 25.84 8.51
C GLN A 327 12.95 27.32 8.87
N GLN A 328 11.81 27.96 9.01
CA GLN A 328 11.73 29.34 9.51
C GLN A 328 12.25 29.47 10.93
N GLY A 329 11.95 28.50 11.79
CA GLY A 329 12.46 28.45 13.16
C GLY A 329 13.98 28.42 13.26
N LEU A 330 14.65 27.75 12.33
CA LEU A 330 16.13 27.68 12.26
C LEU A 330 16.80 29.02 11.84
N ARG A 331 16.03 30.01 11.41
CA ARG A 331 16.55 31.35 11.04
C ARG A 331 16.74 32.24 12.26
N GLY A 332 16.02 31.98 13.34
CA GLY A 332 16.06 32.72 14.58
C GLY A 332 17.22 32.30 15.50
N PRO A 333 17.39 33.03 16.61
CA PRO A 333 18.30 32.63 17.68
C PRO A 333 17.85 31.32 18.31
N GLN A 334 18.81 30.47 18.69
CA GLN A 334 18.58 29.24 19.44
C GLN A 334 19.19 29.38 20.83
N VAL A 335 18.46 28.93 21.83
CA VAL A 335 18.88 28.99 23.23
C VAL A 335 18.92 27.57 23.78
N LEU A 336 20.08 27.16 24.26
CA LEU A 336 20.36 25.84 24.80
C LEU A 336 20.86 25.98 26.22
N ALA A 337 20.30 25.22 27.17
CA ALA A 337 20.93 24.99 28.46
C ALA A 337 21.88 23.79 28.32
N LEU A 338 23.10 23.95 28.87
CA LEU A 338 24.15 22.95 28.80
C LEU A 338 24.66 22.70 30.21
N ALA A 339 24.91 21.42 30.56
CA ALA A 339 25.59 21.06 31.78
C ALA A 339 26.52 19.86 31.50
N SER A 340 27.68 19.86 32.12
CA SER A 340 28.60 18.73 32.05
C SER A 340 29.33 18.54 33.40
N SER A 341 29.58 17.29 33.76
CA SER A 341 30.35 16.94 34.95
C SER A 341 31.28 15.76 34.63
N GLN A 342 32.51 15.85 35.09
CA GLN A 342 33.48 14.74 34.99
C GLN A 342 33.29 13.81 36.17
N LEU A 343 33.21 12.48 35.89
CA LEU A 343 33.09 11.44 36.90
C LEU A 343 34.51 11.12 37.46
N ARG A 344 34.95 11.87 38.48
CA ARG A 344 36.23 11.73 39.17
C ARG A 344 36.02 12.02 40.64
N ASP A 345 37.02 11.67 41.47
CA ASP A 345 37.01 11.96 42.93
C ASP A 345 36.84 13.43 43.27
N ARG A 346 37.31 14.30 42.38
CA ARG A 346 37.02 15.75 42.40
C ARG A 346 36.35 16.15 41.07
N PRO A 347 35.01 16.17 41.02
CA PRO A 347 34.33 16.40 39.77
C PRO A 347 34.50 17.87 39.33
N ASN A 348 34.98 18.09 38.12
CA ASN A 348 34.88 19.36 37.45
C ASN A 348 33.52 19.43 36.76
N TRP A 349 32.75 20.47 37.04
CA TRP A 349 31.42 20.65 36.44
C TRP A 349 31.36 22.04 35.78
N ALA A 350 30.55 22.14 34.76
CA ALA A 350 30.17 23.38 34.12
C ALA A 350 28.68 23.33 33.78
N ALA A 351 27.97 24.44 34.02
CA ALA A 351 26.59 24.60 33.58
C ALA A 351 26.40 26.03 33.07
N GLY A 352 25.57 26.18 32.05
CA GLY A 352 25.35 27.51 31.45
C GLY A 352 24.25 27.47 30.40
N VAL A 353 24.00 28.64 29.84
CA VAL A 353 23.10 28.85 28.71
C VAL A 353 23.93 29.35 27.53
N ALA A 354 23.75 28.69 26.41
CA ALA A 354 24.36 29.10 25.14
C ALA A 354 23.28 29.66 24.20
N VAL A 355 23.57 30.83 23.62
CA VAL A 355 22.74 31.41 22.56
C VAL A 355 23.54 31.34 21.27
N SER A 356 22.94 30.76 20.25
CA SER A 356 23.53 30.64 18.91
C SER A 356 22.59 31.25 17.89
N TRP A 357 23.10 32.13 17.07
CA TRP A 357 22.37 32.76 15.98
C TRP A 357 23.25 32.87 14.74
N THR A 358 22.88 32.19 13.66
CA THR A 358 23.60 32.23 12.41
C THR A 358 23.16 33.44 11.60
N LEU A 359 23.96 34.54 11.64
CA LEU A 359 23.67 35.79 10.93
C LEU A 359 23.98 35.72 9.44
N TRP A 360 25.00 34.94 9.06
CA TRP A 360 25.40 34.74 7.69
C TRP A 360 25.71 33.27 7.41
N SER A 361 25.34 32.81 6.24
CA SER A 361 25.56 31.44 5.75
C SER A 361 25.77 31.46 4.25
N SER A 362 26.60 30.56 3.72
CA SER A 362 26.75 30.35 2.27
C SER A 362 25.48 29.79 1.60
N ILE A 363 24.56 29.24 2.38
CA ILE A 363 23.26 28.77 1.90
C ILE A 363 22.31 29.97 1.89
N ASP A 364 21.70 30.22 0.74
CA ASP A 364 20.66 31.25 0.61
C ASP A 364 19.35 30.73 1.26
N ARG A 365 19.14 31.18 2.51
CA ARG A 365 17.99 30.80 3.33
C ARG A 365 16.66 31.37 2.81
N ASP A 366 16.72 32.48 2.06
CA ASP A 366 15.52 33.07 1.47
C ASP A 366 15.05 32.24 0.28
N GLN A 367 15.96 31.78 -0.55
CA GLN A 367 15.63 30.86 -1.64
C GLN A 367 15.11 29.54 -1.10
N LEU A 368 15.72 28.99 -0.04
CA LEU A 368 15.22 27.76 0.60
C LEU A 368 13.81 27.94 1.17
N SER A 369 13.52 29.08 1.80
CA SER A 369 12.18 29.40 2.30
C SER A 369 11.17 29.53 1.16
N ARG A 370 11.55 30.17 0.05
CA ARG A 370 10.69 30.25 -1.15
C ARG A 370 10.45 28.88 -1.76
N ALA A 371 11.43 27.98 -1.73
CA ALA A 371 11.24 26.59 -2.19
C ALA A 371 10.16 25.88 -1.39
N THR A 372 10.20 25.94 -0.05
CA THR A 372 9.16 25.30 0.78
C THR A 372 7.77 25.94 0.66
N LEU A 373 7.68 27.24 0.33
CA LEU A 373 6.40 27.84 -0.04
C LEU A 373 5.85 27.27 -1.35
N LYS A 374 6.74 26.92 -2.31
CA LYS A 374 6.33 26.22 -3.53
C LYS A 374 5.89 24.79 -3.28
N ASP A 375 6.45 24.11 -2.27
CA ASP A 375 5.97 22.79 -1.85
C ASP A 375 4.53 22.86 -1.30
N ILE A 376 4.18 23.93 -0.56
CA ILE A 376 2.81 24.17 -0.09
C ILE A 376 1.88 24.44 -1.29
N GLU A 377 2.28 25.32 -2.21
CA GLU A 377 1.51 25.61 -3.43
C GLU A 377 1.30 24.33 -4.27
N GLN A 378 2.32 23.50 -4.39
CA GLN A 378 2.20 22.18 -5.04
C GLN A 378 1.16 21.30 -4.35
N ALA A 379 1.15 21.27 -3.02
CA ALA A 379 0.18 20.49 -2.26
C ALA A 379 -1.27 21.00 -2.46
N ASP A 380 -1.46 22.33 -2.51
CA ASP A 380 -2.77 22.95 -2.78
C ASP A 380 -3.28 22.61 -4.18
N LEU A 381 -2.42 22.68 -5.20
CA LEU A 381 -2.75 22.29 -6.57
C LEU A 381 -3.05 20.79 -6.69
N THR A 382 -2.33 19.98 -5.94
CA THR A 382 -2.57 18.51 -5.88
C THR A 382 -3.91 18.20 -5.22
N ASP A 383 -4.33 18.93 -4.17
CA ASP A 383 -5.66 18.79 -3.56
C ASP A 383 -6.76 19.14 -4.55
N ALA A 384 -6.62 20.27 -5.25
CA ALA A 384 -7.59 20.68 -6.27
C ALA A 384 -7.74 19.64 -7.39
N GLN A 385 -6.62 19.10 -7.87
CA GLN A 385 -6.62 18.03 -8.88
C GLN A 385 -7.28 16.75 -8.34
N ALA A 386 -6.90 16.30 -7.13
CA ALA A 386 -7.47 15.10 -6.53
C ALA A 386 -8.98 15.18 -6.35
N ARG A 387 -9.50 16.35 -5.94
CA ARG A 387 -10.94 16.59 -5.84
C ARG A 387 -11.64 16.47 -7.20
N SER A 388 -11.06 17.04 -8.24
CA SER A 388 -11.58 16.94 -9.60
C SER A 388 -11.60 15.51 -10.12
N ASP A 389 -10.52 14.77 -9.90
CA ASP A 389 -10.37 13.36 -10.34
C ASP A 389 -11.36 12.45 -9.61
N ILE A 390 -11.55 12.65 -8.30
CA ILE A 390 -12.51 11.89 -7.49
C ILE A 390 -13.94 12.19 -7.96
N GLN A 391 -14.30 13.46 -8.22
CA GLN A 391 -15.62 13.81 -8.74
C GLN A 391 -15.89 13.13 -10.09
N LEU A 392 -14.92 13.16 -11.00
CA LEU A 392 -15.03 12.48 -12.29
C LEU A 392 -15.18 10.97 -12.13
N LEU A 393 -14.44 10.36 -11.21
CA LEU A 393 -14.54 8.93 -10.91
C LEU A 393 -15.92 8.55 -10.37
N VAL A 394 -16.45 9.32 -9.41
CA VAL A 394 -17.79 9.12 -8.84
C VAL A 394 -18.87 9.25 -9.94
N GLU A 395 -18.80 10.29 -10.77
CA GLU A 395 -19.76 10.50 -11.86
C GLU A 395 -19.71 9.34 -12.86
N ARG A 396 -18.50 8.90 -13.25
CA ARG A 396 -18.32 7.76 -14.15
C ARG A 396 -18.97 6.49 -13.59
N GLN A 397 -18.72 6.19 -12.32
CA GLN A 397 -19.27 4.98 -11.70
C GLN A 397 -20.78 5.08 -11.50
N TRP A 398 -21.31 6.24 -11.10
CA TRP A 398 -22.73 6.46 -10.97
C TRP A 398 -23.47 6.24 -12.31
N ARG A 399 -22.92 6.78 -13.40
CA ARG A 399 -23.46 6.56 -14.75
C ARG A 399 -23.36 5.09 -15.17
N ALA A 400 -22.28 4.39 -14.80
CA ALA A 400 -22.12 2.96 -15.09
C ALA A 400 -23.15 2.12 -14.36
N VAL A 401 -23.47 2.43 -13.09
CA VAL A 401 -24.53 1.76 -12.32
C VAL A 401 -25.88 1.91 -13.01
N ASP A 402 -26.27 3.13 -13.36
CA ASP A 402 -27.57 3.37 -13.99
C ASP A 402 -27.67 2.74 -15.39
N ASN A 403 -26.58 2.78 -16.16
CA ASN A 403 -26.52 2.14 -17.47
C ASN A 403 -26.66 0.61 -17.36
N ALA A 404 -25.91 -0.05 -16.47
CA ALA A 404 -25.99 -1.48 -16.27
C ALA A 404 -27.39 -1.90 -15.75
N ARG A 405 -28.00 -1.11 -14.84
CA ARG A 405 -29.37 -1.32 -14.37
C ARG A 405 -30.36 -1.30 -15.54
N ARG A 406 -30.34 -0.27 -16.38
CA ARG A 406 -31.22 -0.14 -17.54
C ARG A 406 -31.03 -1.27 -18.55
N GLN A 407 -29.78 -1.67 -18.81
CA GLN A 407 -29.48 -2.81 -19.69
C GLN A 407 -30.06 -4.10 -19.12
N PHE A 408 -29.90 -4.34 -17.81
CA PHE A 408 -30.47 -5.52 -17.17
C PHE A 408 -31.98 -5.60 -17.29
N MET A 409 -32.68 -4.48 -17.03
CA MET A 409 -34.14 -4.42 -17.14
C MET A 409 -34.64 -4.60 -18.59
N ALA A 410 -33.92 -4.06 -19.58
CA ALA A 410 -34.26 -4.25 -20.99
C ALA A 410 -33.99 -5.69 -21.47
N PHE A 411 -33.07 -6.41 -20.83
CA PHE A 411 -32.66 -7.75 -21.26
C PHE A 411 -33.71 -8.84 -20.94
N ASP A 412 -34.61 -8.60 -19.97
CA ASP A 412 -35.64 -9.56 -19.59
C ASP A 412 -36.61 -9.85 -20.76
N ALA A 413 -36.90 -8.89 -21.64
CA ALA A 413 -37.67 -9.11 -22.87
C ALA A 413 -36.98 -10.09 -23.83
N HIS A 414 -35.64 -9.94 -24.01
CA HIS A 414 -34.86 -10.86 -24.85
C HIS A 414 -34.83 -12.30 -24.32
N LEU A 415 -34.87 -12.46 -22.99
CA LEU A 415 -34.98 -13.80 -22.41
C LEU A 415 -36.35 -14.44 -22.68
N ALA A 416 -37.44 -13.69 -22.51
CA ALA A 416 -38.78 -14.15 -22.78
C ALA A 416 -38.99 -14.58 -24.24
N GLU A 417 -38.48 -13.77 -25.18
CA GLU A 417 -38.46 -14.12 -26.63
C GLU A 417 -37.70 -15.41 -26.90
N GLY A 418 -36.53 -15.58 -26.22
CA GLY A 418 -35.75 -16.81 -26.35
C GLY A 418 -36.43 -18.05 -25.81
N ASP A 419 -37.09 -17.95 -24.67
CA ASP A 419 -37.85 -19.07 -24.07
C ASP A 419 -39.04 -19.43 -24.94
N GLU A 420 -39.76 -18.48 -25.52
CA GLU A 420 -40.84 -18.73 -26.46
C GLU A 420 -40.35 -19.38 -27.78
N LEU A 421 -39.26 -18.87 -28.36
CA LEU A 421 -38.64 -19.48 -29.52
C LEU A 421 -38.25 -20.93 -29.25
N LEU A 422 -37.67 -21.21 -28.11
CA LEU A 422 -37.29 -22.56 -27.68
C LEU A 422 -38.53 -23.46 -27.54
N ARG A 423 -39.61 -22.96 -26.96
CA ARG A 423 -40.88 -23.66 -26.84
C ARG A 423 -41.43 -24.04 -28.23
N LEU A 424 -41.45 -23.09 -29.18
CA LEU A 424 -41.93 -23.30 -30.55
C LEU A 424 -41.05 -24.30 -31.30
N ARG A 425 -39.72 -24.25 -31.14
CA ARG A 425 -38.80 -25.22 -31.78
C ARG A 425 -38.99 -26.65 -31.26
N ARG A 426 -39.24 -26.80 -29.94
CA ARG A 426 -39.54 -28.10 -29.35
C ARG A 426 -40.88 -28.68 -29.84
N ALA A 427 -41.93 -27.85 -29.98
CA ALA A 427 -43.19 -28.24 -30.56
C ALA A 427 -43.04 -28.66 -32.02
N GLY A 428 -42.38 -27.81 -32.84
CA GLY A 428 -42.14 -28.07 -34.26
C GLY A 428 -41.28 -29.32 -34.52
N LEU A 429 -40.35 -29.66 -33.64
CA LEU A 429 -39.59 -30.91 -33.76
C LEU A 429 -40.50 -32.15 -33.55
N ARG A 430 -41.45 -32.10 -32.60
CA ARG A 430 -42.41 -33.15 -32.37
C ARG A 430 -43.38 -33.35 -33.52
N GLU A 431 -43.72 -32.28 -34.23
CA GLU A 431 -44.64 -32.24 -35.36
C GLU A 431 -43.92 -32.43 -36.71
N GLY A 432 -42.58 -32.59 -36.72
CA GLY A 432 -41.79 -32.73 -37.93
C GLY A 432 -41.57 -31.45 -38.75
N THR A 433 -41.97 -30.28 -38.22
CA THR A 433 -41.86 -28.96 -38.90
C THR A 433 -40.58 -28.21 -38.56
N SER A 434 -39.79 -28.70 -37.60
CA SER A 434 -38.49 -28.14 -37.20
C SER A 434 -37.39 -29.22 -37.17
N THR A 435 -36.16 -28.87 -37.48
CA THR A 435 -35.02 -29.78 -37.44
C THR A 435 -34.41 -29.84 -36.04
N ALA A 436 -33.75 -30.99 -35.72
CA ALA A 436 -33.01 -31.15 -34.48
C ALA A 436 -31.89 -30.09 -34.37
N LEU A 437 -31.24 -29.72 -35.48
CA LEU A 437 -30.23 -28.66 -35.52
C LEU A 437 -30.80 -27.31 -35.08
N ALA A 438 -31.98 -26.93 -35.60
CA ALA A 438 -32.65 -25.68 -35.24
C ALA A 438 -33.01 -25.61 -33.74
N LEU A 439 -33.30 -26.75 -33.11
CA LEU A 439 -33.54 -26.85 -31.68
C LEU A 439 -32.22 -26.69 -30.90
N ILE A 440 -31.13 -27.39 -31.29
CA ILE A 440 -29.82 -27.25 -30.65
C ILE A 440 -29.33 -25.80 -30.71
N ASP A 441 -29.49 -25.13 -31.87
CA ASP A 441 -29.14 -23.72 -32.04
C ASP A 441 -29.94 -22.82 -31.09
N ALA A 442 -31.25 -23.03 -30.96
CA ALA A 442 -32.10 -22.28 -30.07
C ALA A 442 -31.70 -22.46 -28.58
N GLU A 443 -31.40 -23.70 -28.18
CA GLU A 443 -30.94 -24.03 -26.82
C GLU A 443 -29.57 -23.38 -26.52
N THR A 444 -28.64 -23.46 -27.45
CA THR A 444 -27.31 -22.83 -27.33
C THR A 444 -27.43 -21.31 -27.19
N ARG A 445 -28.25 -20.65 -28.02
CA ARG A 445 -28.50 -19.22 -27.94
C ARG A 445 -29.18 -18.82 -26.64
N GLN A 446 -30.11 -19.63 -26.14
CA GLN A 446 -30.77 -19.35 -24.86
C GLN A 446 -29.79 -19.46 -23.68
N ALA A 447 -28.91 -20.47 -23.68
CA ALA A 447 -27.83 -20.57 -22.68
C ALA A 447 -26.86 -19.36 -22.75
N GLN A 448 -26.55 -18.86 -23.96
CA GLN A 448 -25.76 -17.65 -24.16
C GLN A 448 -26.45 -16.42 -23.56
N ARG A 449 -27.74 -16.21 -23.86
CA ARG A 449 -28.53 -15.09 -23.28
C ARG A 449 -28.58 -15.13 -21.77
N ARG A 450 -28.75 -16.30 -21.16
CA ARG A 450 -28.73 -16.45 -19.70
C ARG A 450 -27.36 -16.08 -19.10
N THR A 451 -26.28 -16.47 -19.78
CA THR A 451 -24.91 -16.08 -19.38
C THR A 451 -24.70 -14.57 -19.53
N GLU A 452 -25.20 -13.97 -20.60
CA GLU A 452 -25.12 -12.50 -20.83
C GLU A 452 -25.89 -11.71 -19.79
N ARG A 453 -27.08 -12.19 -19.41
CA ARG A 453 -27.85 -11.58 -18.30
C ARG A 453 -27.06 -11.60 -16.98
N ALA A 454 -26.40 -12.72 -16.67
CA ALA A 454 -25.54 -12.82 -15.49
C ALA A 454 -24.33 -11.88 -15.59
N GLN A 455 -23.77 -11.72 -16.79
CA GLN A 455 -22.67 -10.79 -17.06
C GLN A 455 -23.10 -9.32 -16.84
N ILE A 456 -24.31 -8.93 -17.29
CA ILE A 456 -24.85 -7.57 -17.06
C ILE A 456 -25.06 -7.33 -15.55
N ALA A 457 -25.58 -8.33 -14.82
CA ALA A 457 -25.73 -8.21 -13.37
C ALA A 457 -24.39 -8.10 -12.65
N TYR A 458 -23.37 -8.82 -13.10
CA TYR A 458 -22.02 -8.67 -12.58
C TYR A 458 -21.47 -7.26 -12.85
N GLN A 459 -21.66 -6.74 -14.07
CA GLN A 459 -21.26 -5.35 -14.41
C GLN A 459 -21.95 -4.33 -13.51
N TYR A 460 -23.23 -4.53 -13.22
CA TYR A 460 -23.96 -3.70 -12.27
C TYR A 460 -23.32 -3.74 -10.88
N THR A 461 -23.06 -4.93 -10.37
CA THR A 461 -22.46 -5.12 -9.04
C THR A 461 -21.07 -4.49 -8.97
N GLN A 462 -20.25 -4.62 -10.03
CA GLN A 462 -18.94 -4.00 -10.13
C GLN A 462 -19.01 -2.47 -10.17
N ALA A 463 -19.94 -1.92 -10.96
CA ALA A 463 -20.15 -0.48 -11.04
C ALA A 463 -20.61 0.09 -9.70
N LEU A 464 -21.52 -0.60 -8.99
CA LEU A 464 -21.97 -0.21 -7.66
C LEU A 464 -20.82 -0.26 -6.63
N ALA A 465 -20.05 -1.35 -6.63
CA ALA A 465 -18.87 -1.45 -5.77
C ALA A 465 -17.84 -0.34 -6.06
N GLY A 466 -17.61 -0.04 -7.35
CA GLY A 466 -16.75 1.06 -7.77
C GLY A 466 -17.27 2.44 -7.33
N LEU A 467 -18.59 2.66 -7.37
CA LEU A 467 -19.22 3.88 -6.90
C LEU A 467 -19.03 4.06 -5.38
N LEU A 468 -19.28 3.01 -4.62
CA LEU A 468 -19.13 3.01 -3.17
C LEU A 468 -17.65 3.18 -2.75
N HIS A 469 -16.73 2.55 -3.45
CA HIS A 469 -15.30 2.75 -3.24
C HIS A 469 -14.87 4.20 -3.55
N ALA A 470 -15.32 4.76 -4.68
CA ALA A 470 -15.02 6.13 -5.06
C ALA A 470 -15.65 7.17 -4.11
N SER A 471 -16.74 6.82 -3.42
CA SER A 471 -17.36 7.64 -2.37
C SER A 471 -16.78 7.40 -0.95
N GLY A 472 -15.79 6.50 -0.81
CA GLY A 472 -15.16 6.18 0.49
C GLY A 472 -16.04 5.35 1.42
N GLN A 473 -17.02 4.61 0.87
CA GLN A 473 -17.98 3.78 1.63
C GLN A 473 -18.14 2.37 1.02
N PRO A 474 -17.05 1.61 0.77
CA PRO A 474 -17.15 0.32 0.07
C PRO A 474 -18.01 -0.72 0.81
N ARG A 475 -18.13 -0.63 2.12
CA ARG A 475 -18.92 -1.55 2.96
C ARG A 475 -20.43 -1.35 2.81
N ASP A 476 -20.88 -0.23 2.33
CA ASP A 476 -22.31 0.05 2.16
C ASP A 476 -22.97 -0.85 1.10
N ILE A 477 -22.19 -1.63 0.33
CA ILE A 477 -22.74 -2.65 -0.57
C ILE A 477 -23.67 -3.64 0.15
N THR A 478 -23.45 -3.91 1.43
CA THR A 478 -24.31 -4.75 2.26
C THR A 478 -25.70 -4.16 2.45
N ARG A 479 -25.80 -2.84 2.57
CA ARG A 479 -27.06 -2.10 2.63
C ARG A 479 -27.85 -2.24 1.33
N TYR A 480 -27.15 -2.18 0.20
CA TYR A 480 -27.79 -2.35 -1.13
C TYR A 480 -28.20 -3.79 -1.37
N LEU A 481 -27.46 -4.78 -0.89
CA LEU A 481 -27.85 -6.21 -0.91
C LEU A 481 -29.14 -6.48 -0.13
N ALA A 482 -29.37 -5.74 0.95
CA ALA A 482 -30.56 -5.90 1.82
C ALA A 482 -31.80 -5.13 1.31
N ARG A 483 -31.71 -4.39 0.22
CA ARG A 483 -32.84 -3.62 -0.31
C ARG A 483 -33.94 -4.54 -0.85
N PRO A 484 -35.22 -4.21 -0.61
CA PRO A 484 -36.34 -5.05 -1.04
C PRO A 484 -36.53 -5.08 -2.57
N ASP A 485 -35.96 -4.12 -3.29
CA ASP A 485 -36.00 -4.02 -4.76
C ASP A 485 -34.82 -4.75 -5.44
N ALA A 486 -34.01 -5.52 -4.68
CA ALA A 486 -32.94 -6.30 -5.24
C ALA A 486 -33.46 -7.58 -5.93
N VAL A 487 -33.17 -7.73 -7.20
CA VAL A 487 -33.40 -8.93 -8.00
C VAL A 487 -32.15 -9.77 -8.00
N PHE A 488 -32.24 -11.00 -7.48
CA PHE A 488 -31.12 -11.93 -7.37
C PHE A 488 -31.08 -12.90 -8.54
N ILE A 489 -29.88 -13.12 -9.10
CA ILE A 489 -29.63 -14.15 -10.10
C ILE A 489 -29.08 -15.38 -9.38
N LYS A 490 -29.95 -16.35 -9.17
CA LYS A 490 -29.52 -17.64 -8.62
C LYS A 490 -28.78 -18.46 -9.67
N PRO A 491 -27.75 -19.24 -9.30
CA PRO A 491 -27.28 -20.33 -10.14
C PRO A 491 -28.53 -21.16 -10.49
N THR A 492 -28.73 -21.44 -11.76
CA THR A 492 -29.86 -22.26 -12.16
C THR A 492 -29.74 -23.59 -11.41
N ASP A 493 -30.64 -23.84 -10.46
CA ASP A 493 -30.75 -25.13 -9.84
C ASP A 493 -30.96 -26.12 -10.99
N ALA A 494 -30.14 -27.16 -11.03
CA ALA A 494 -30.37 -28.28 -11.94
C ALA A 494 -31.83 -28.70 -11.76
N PRO A 495 -32.60 -28.91 -12.83
CA PRO A 495 -33.96 -29.45 -12.67
C PRO A 495 -33.85 -30.69 -11.78
N ALA A 496 -34.69 -30.73 -10.77
CA ALA A 496 -34.83 -31.92 -9.93
C ALA A 496 -34.96 -33.16 -10.82
N PRO A 497 -34.35 -34.29 -10.44
CA PRO A 497 -34.32 -35.51 -11.21
C PRO A 497 -35.68 -36.03 -11.60
#